data_d3e034b72b657004b8c5292bce16cdd0
#
_entry.id   d3e034b72b657004b8c5292bce16cdd0
#
_cell.length_a   1.000
_cell.length_b   1.000
_cell.length_c   1.000
_cell.angle_alpha   90.00
_cell.angle_beta   90.00
_cell.angle_gamma   90.00
#
_symmetry.space_group_name_H-M   'P 1'
#
loop_
_entity.id
_entity.type
_entity.pdbx_description
1 polymer ?
#
loop_
_entity_poly.entity_id
_entity_poly.type
_entity_poly.pdbx_seq_one_letter_code
_entity_poly.pdbx_strand_id
1 'polypeptide(L)'
;SSWRRLKLPRLAFGYVLYLSEVSTTPAQIAPGAEGTINMKLENIADTSLKDIRIELTLPAELAAYQDASRKKIDSLAAGSLTDVSFKIIAIPSAEEGVYKVPINFKYVNSIGDEKSENNTLSVSIGSSPQLIAELSSSEIYKGNSLGDIKIKVINNNVGNVKFLKVVLGESQNYKIIGTNLDYIGDLNSDDFSEVTFKLNVNDDKKLIILPITLNYKDSLNRDYTQQLSINFNVPSAKEAGIKTSSAGTFILLIIIVIAGVIVYRKYFRNTLKHNKRAVFDFKSKI
;
A
#
# COMPACT_ATOMS: atom_id res chain seq x y z
N SER A 1 16.11 52.13 51.77
CA SER A 1 17.11 51.06 51.65
C SER A 1 16.83 50.25 50.39
N SER A 2 17.63 50.47 49.32
CA SER A 2 17.52 49.79 48.06
C SER A 2 18.32 48.47 48.12
N TRP A 3 17.61 47.35 48.17
CA TRP A 3 18.24 46.05 48.01
C TRP A 3 18.59 45.88 46.53
N ARG A 4 19.87 46.09 46.15
CA ARG A 4 20.42 45.65 44.87
C ARG A 4 20.45 44.10 44.92
N ARG A 5 19.61 43.45 44.12
CA ARG A 5 19.77 42.02 43.83
C ARG A 5 21.10 41.84 43.12
N LEU A 6 22.08 41.30 43.82
CA LEU A 6 23.28 40.74 43.21
C LEU A 6 22.82 39.63 42.29
N LYS A 7 22.86 39.84 40.95
CA LYS A 7 22.84 38.77 39.99
C LYS A 7 24.15 37.98 40.20
N LEU A 8 24.04 36.84 40.87
CA LEU A 8 25.10 35.87 40.89
C LEU A 8 25.39 35.49 39.44
N PRO A 9 26.68 35.50 38.98
CA PRO A 9 26.99 35.01 37.66
C PRO A 9 26.51 33.55 37.61
N ARG A 10 25.66 33.19 36.62
CA ARG A 10 25.37 31.80 36.29
C ARG A 10 26.73 31.17 36.01
N LEU A 11 27.20 30.30 36.90
CA LEU A 11 28.32 29.45 36.67
C LEU A 11 28.01 28.68 35.37
N ALA A 12 28.70 29.04 34.29
CA ALA A 12 28.55 28.43 32.99
C ALA A 12 29.10 26.98 33.06
N PHE A 13 28.25 26.03 33.36
CA PHE A 13 28.53 24.65 33.10
C PHE A 13 28.21 24.37 31.61
N GLY A 14 29.25 24.40 30.83
CA GLY A 14 29.49 23.51 29.70
C GLY A 14 29.00 23.95 28.34
N TYR A 15 27.76 24.32 28.15
CA TYR A 15 27.17 24.55 26.83
C TYR A 15 26.58 25.96 26.75
N VAL A 16 26.94 26.72 25.72
CA VAL A 16 26.41 28.07 25.51
C VAL A 16 25.64 28.20 24.19
N LEU A 17 25.77 27.25 23.28
CA LEU A 17 24.91 27.09 22.11
C LEU A 17 23.92 25.97 22.35
N TYR A 18 22.64 26.31 22.30
CA TYR A 18 21.55 25.37 22.53
C TYR A 18 20.74 25.15 21.26
N LEU A 19 20.49 23.87 20.92
CA LEU A 19 19.54 23.50 19.88
C LEU A 19 18.14 23.48 20.48
N SER A 20 17.38 24.55 20.27
CA SER A 20 16.03 24.70 20.84
C SER A 20 14.98 23.91 20.04
N GLU A 21 15.21 23.73 18.77
CA GLU A 21 14.30 22.96 17.87
C GLU A 21 15.13 22.29 16.77
N VAL A 22 14.77 21.03 16.48
CA VAL A 22 15.34 20.27 15.36
C VAL A 22 14.19 19.55 14.66
N SER A 23 14.11 19.69 13.35
CA SER A 23 13.12 19.01 12.52
C SER A 23 13.68 18.65 11.15
N THR A 24 13.04 17.70 10.47
CA THR A 24 13.30 17.41 9.06
C THR A 24 12.07 17.68 8.21
N THR A 25 12.26 18.16 7.00
CA THR A 25 11.21 18.38 6.03
C THR A 25 11.55 17.66 4.72
N PRO A 26 10.82 16.62 4.32
CA PRO A 26 9.71 15.98 5.06
C PRO A 26 10.18 15.33 6.37
N ALA A 27 9.26 15.01 7.28
CA ALA A 27 9.57 14.40 8.57
C ALA A 27 10.28 13.04 8.46
N GLN A 28 10.13 12.38 7.32
CA GLN A 28 10.79 11.14 6.91
C GLN A 28 11.21 11.29 5.45
N ILE A 29 12.47 11.01 5.16
CA ILE A 29 13.05 11.16 3.82
C ILE A 29 13.07 9.78 3.16
N ALA A 30 12.39 9.62 2.03
CA ALA A 30 12.41 8.35 1.31
C ALA A 30 13.80 8.10 0.67
N PRO A 31 14.24 6.85 0.51
CA PRO A 31 15.43 6.52 -0.26
C PRO A 31 15.39 7.17 -1.65
N GLY A 32 16.45 7.85 -2.04
CA GLY A 32 16.55 8.63 -3.28
C GLY A 32 15.90 10.01 -3.24
N ALA A 33 15.24 10.39 -2.15
CA ALA A 33 14.56 11.68 -2.02
C ALA A 33 15.39 12.72 -1.26
N GLU A 34 15.08 13.99 -1.55
CA GLU A 34 15.66 15.15 -0.88
C GLU A 34 14.95 15.46 0.43
N GLY A 35 15.69 16.08 1.36
CA GLY A 35 15.13 16.59 2.60
C GLY A 35 15.94 17.77 3.12
N THR A 36 15.39 18.44 4.11
CA THR A 36 16.03 19.56 4.79
C THR A 36 16.04 19.32 6.28
N ILE A 37 17.21 19.37 6.91
CA ILE A 37 17.37 19.42 8.35
C ILE A 37 17.25 20.90 8.74
N ASN A 38 16.25 21.22 9.54
CA ASN A 38 16.02 22.56 10.10
C ASN A 38 16.37 22.54 11.57
N MET A 39 17.12 23.55 12.00
CA MET A 39 17.56 23.71 13.38
C MET A 39 17.38 25.15 13.81
N LYS A 40 16.97 25.34 15.05
CA LYS A 40 16.96 26.64 15.70
C LYS A 40 18.04 26.66 16.78
N LEU A 41 19.01 27.56 16.61
CA LEU A 41 20.18 27.70 17.46
C LEU A 41 20.01 28.92 18.35
N GLU A 42 20.19 28.75 19.66
CA GLU A 42 20.08 29.79 20.66
C GLU A 42 21.43 30.00 21.35
N ASN A 43 21.84 31.26 21.49
CA ASN A 43 22.96 31.65 22.33
C ASN A 43 22.44 31.89 23.75
N ILE A 44 22.66 30.93 24.65
CA ILE A 44 22.26 31.04 26.08
C ILE A 44 23.30 31.69 26.98
N ALA A 45 24.44 32.16 26.40
CA ALA A 45 25.42 32.94 27.14
C ALA A 45 24.96 34.39 27.38
N ASP A 46 25.57 35.04 28.37
CA ASP A 46 25.34 36.46 28.66
C ASP A 46 26.11 37.42 27.70
N THR A 47 26.85 36.87 26.76
CA THR A 47 27.70 37.62 25.80
C THR A 47 27.48 37.09 24.36
N SER A 48 27.82 37.92 23.38
CA SER A 48 27.76 37.51 21.98
C SER A 48 28.84 36.47 21.65
N LEU A 49 28.46 35.50 20.81
CA LEU A 49 29.40 34.56 20.19
C LEU A 49 29.70 34.99 18.76
N LYS A 50 30.93 34.70 18.29
CA LYS A 50 31.42 35.08 16.96
C LYS A 50 31.97 33.86 16.24
N ASP A 51 32.05 33.97 14.90
CA ASP A 51 32.64 32.93 14.04
C ASP A 51 32.10 31.55 14.32
N ILE A 52 30.77 31.45 14.47
CA ILE A 52 30.08 30.19 14.76
C ILE A 52 30.11 29.34 13.51
N ARG A 53 30.78 28.19 13.58
CA ARG A 53 30.87 27.18 12.50
C ARG A 53 30.10 25.97 12.93
N ILE A 54 29.25 25.50 12.05
CA ILE A 54 28.34 24.34 12.27
C ILE A 54 28.69 23.29 11.24
N GLU A 55 29.05 22.10 11.68
CA GLU A 55 29.46 21.00 10.80
C GLU A 55 28.62 19.75 11.11
N LEU A 56 27.97 19.19 10.09
CA LEU A 56 27.31 17.90 10.15
C LEU A 56 28.24 16.79 9.67
N THR A 57 28.29 15.70 10.42
CA THR A 57 28.92 14.44 9.99
C THR A 57 27.82 13.53 9.50
N LEU A 58 27.59 13.48 8.19
CA LEU A 58 26.55 12.66 7.60
C LEU A 58 26.99 11.20 7.56
N PRO A 59 26.12 10.24 7.93
CA PRO A 59 26.36 8.80 7.76
C PRO A 59 26.33 8.43 6.27
N ALA A 60 26.72 7.21 5.93
CA ALA A 60 26.85 6.74 4.54
C ALA A 60 25.53 6.79 3.75
N GLU A 61 24.40 6.70 4.43
CA GLU A 61 23.04 6.71 3.88
C GLU A 61 22.54 8.10 3.50
N LEU A 62 23.25 9.16 3.95
CA LEU A 62 22.91 10.56 3.71
C LEU A 62 24.06 11.30 3.04
N ALA A 63 23.75 12.19 2.13
CA ALA A 63 24.70 13.11 1.52
C ALA A 63 24.20 14.55 1.56
N ALA A 64 25.11 15.54 1.61
CA ALA A 64 24.75 16.94 1.38
C ALA A 64 24.29 17.10 -0.08
N TYR A 65 23.17 17.78 -0.30
CA TYR A 65 22.58 17.91 -1.63
C TYR A 65 22.35 19.37 -1.98
N GLN A 66 23.04 19.83 -3.03
CA GLN A 66 23.02 21.25 -3.46
C GLN A 66 23.32 22.24 -2.30
N ASP A 67 24.03 21.77 -1.29
CA ASP A 67 24.39 22.52 -0.09
C ASP A 67 25.72 21.99 0.47
N ALA A 68 26.27 22.68 1.47
CA ALA A 68 27.47 22.22 2.19
C ALA A 68 27.08 21.59 3.52
N SER A 69 27.82 20.57 3.97
CA SER A 69 27.68 20.03 5.34
C SER A 69 28.20 20.97 6.42
N ARG A 70 28.62 22.17 6.05
CA ARG A 70 29.19 23.20 6.94
C ARG A 70 28.52 24.53 6.68
N LYS A 71 28.17 25.24 7.77
CA LYS A 71 27.63 26.61 7.72
C LYS A 71 28.37 27.53 8.70
N LYS A 72 28.38 28.83 8.39
CA LYS A 72 28.99 29.86 9.24
C LYS A 72 27.96 30.93 9.57
N ILE A 73 27.95 31.36 10.82
CA ILE A 73 27.24 32.53 11.32
C ILE A 73 28.29 33.48 11.89
N ASP A 74 28.34 34.72 11.42
CA ASP A 74 29.37 35.62 11.82
C ASP A 74 29.24 36.04 13.29
N SER A 75 28.04 36.22 13.80
CA SER A 75 27.83 36.52 15.21
C SER A 75 26.37 36.18 15.63
N LEU A 76 26.22 35.83 16.91
CA LEU A 76 24.92 35.61 17.55
C LEU A 76 24.92 36.32 18.90
N ALA A 77 24.05 37.33 19.07
CA ALA A 77 24.00 38.11 20.28
C ALA A 77 23.51 37.25 21.48
N ALA A 78 23.81 37.73 22.71
CA ALA A 78 23.35 37.09 23.93
C ALA A 78 21.81 36.91 23.93
N GLY A 79 21.30 35.72 24.23
CA GLY A 79 19.89 35.36 24.25
C GLY A 79 19.18 35.35 22.89
N SER A 80 19.91 35.47 21.78
CA SER A 80 19.34 35.50 20.43
C SER A 80 19.21 34.11 19.85
N LEU A 81 18.21 33.93 18.96
CA LEU A 81 17.92 32.74 18.19
C LEU A 81 18.26 32.96 16.70
N THR A 82 18.68 31.92 16.02
CA THR A 82 18.86 31.93 14.57
C THR A 82 18.48 30.58 13.97
N ASP A 83 17.92 30.61 12.77
CA ASP A 83 17.58 29.41 12.02
C ASP A 83 18.73 28.99 11.12
N VAL A 84 19.01 27.69 11.12
CA VAL A 84 20.02 27.07 10.28
C VAL A 84 19.41 25.84 9.61
N SER A 85 19.58 25.73 8.29
CA SER A 85 19.07 24.57 7.55
C SER A 85 20.17 23.93 6.70
N PHE A 86 20.09 22.62 6.50
CA PHE A 86 20.96 21.84 5.63
C PHE A 86 20.12 21.00 4.68
N LYS A 87 20.37 21.13 3.38
CA LYS A 87 19.75 20.26 2.37
C LYS A 87 20.53 18.97 2.28
N ILE A 88 19.84 17.87 2.37
CA ILE A 88 20.41 16.53 2.29
C ILE A 88 19.60 15.67 1.32
N ILE A 89 20.18 14.56 0.91
CA ILE A 89 19.50 13.51 0.15
C ILE A 89 19.77 12.17 0.85
N ALA A 90 18.76 11.32 0.98
CA ALA A 90 18.97 9.92 1.28
C ALA A 90 19.42 9.22 0.00
N ILE A 91 20.51 8.46 0.05
CA ILE A 91 20.98 7.73 -1.14
C ILE A 91 19.93 6.70 -1.57
N PRO A 92 19.80 6.36 -2.87
CA PRO A 92 18.78 5.43 -3.36
C PRO A 92 18.83 4.03 -2.72
N SER A 93 20.02 3.60 -2.30
CA SER A 93 20.25 2.31 -1.63
C SER A 93 20.17 2.39 -0.10
N ALA A 94 19.77 3.53 0.48
CA ALA A 94 19.67 3.68 1.93
C ALA A 94 18.57 2.76 2.48
N GLU A 95 18.89 2.01 3.52
CA GLU A 95 17.89 1.24 4.25
C GLU A 95 17.00 2.15 5.09
N GLU A 96 15.75 1.75 5.28
CA GLU A 96 14.83 2.48 6.15
C GLU A 96 15.25 2.36 7.61
N GLY A 97 15.28 3.47 8.33
CA GLY A 97 15.75 3.49 9.70
C GLY A 97 15.90 4.90 10.27
N VAL A 98 16.40 4.96 11.50
CA VAL A 98 16.74 6.21 12.20
C VAL A 98 18.26 6.34 12.28
N TYR A 99 18.78 7.36 11.63
CA TYR A 99 20.21 7.59 11.49
C TYR A 99 20.66 8.73 12.37
N LYS A 100 21.73 8.48 13.14
CA LYS A 100 22.37 9.51 13.97
C LYS A 100 23.26 10.38 13.09
N VAL A 101 23.12 11.70 13.26
CA VAL A 101 23.93 12.71 12.57
C VAL A 101 24.64 13.54 13.62
N PRO A 102 25.94 13.29 13.89
CA PRO A 102 26.74 14.11 14.77
C PRO A 102 26.86 15.54 14.20
N ILE A 103 26.77 16.51 15.08
CA ILE A 103 26.92 17.93 14.78
C ILE A 103 27.98 18.52 15.69
N ASN A 104 28.92 19.27 15.11
CA ASN A 104 29.94 19.98 15.81
C ASN A 104 29.74 21.49 15.66
N PHE A 105 29.75 22.19 16.77
CA PHE A 105 29.77 23.67 16.82
C PHE A 105 31.15 24.15 17.25
N LYS A 106 31.73 25.08 16.51
CA LYS A 106 32.91 25.82 16.91
C LYS A 106 32.58 27.29 16.92
N TYR A 107 32.98 28.01 17.95
CA TYR A 107 32.70 29.43 18.06
C TYR A 107 33.80 30.14 18.88
N VAL A 108 33.87 31.43 18.75
CA VAL A 108 34.74 32.30 19.55
C VAL A 108 33.90 33.04 20.58
N ASN A 109 34.27 32.92 21.86
CA ASN A 109 33.58 33.60 22.96
C ASN A 109 34.03 35.09 23.05
N SER A 110 33.47 35.84 24.00
CA SER A 110 33.69 37.28 24.19
C SER A 110 35.13 37.63 24.59
N ILE A 111 35.93 36.70 25.13
CA ILE A 111 37.31 36.90 25.52
C ILE A 111 38.30 36.39 24.45
N GLY A 112 37.79 35.93 23.31
CA GLY A 112 38.62 35.51 22.17
C GLY A 112 39.00 34.04 22.16
N ASP A 113 38.52 33.22 23.10
CA ASP A 113 38.80 31.79 23.11
C ASP A 113 37.93 31.04 22.08
N GLU A 114 38.53 30.15 21.32
CA GLU A 114 37.80 29.16 20.50
C GLU A 114 37.28 28.02 21.38
N LYS A 115 36.00 27.73 21.25
CA LYS A 115 35.31 26.66 21.94
C LYS A 115 34.67 25.69 20.93
N SER A 116 34.52 24.43 21.33
CA SER A 116 33.89 23.40 20.51
C SER A 116 32.89 22.61 21.34
N GLU A 117 31.73 22.38 20.77
CA GLU A 117 30.63 21.59 21.38
C GLU A 117 30.17 20.55 20.38
N ASN A 118 29.85 19.35 20.87
CA ASN A 118 29.33 18.27 20.07
C ASN A 118 27.90 17.95 20.50
N ASN A 119 27.04 17.70 19.52
CA ASN A 119 25.69 17.25 19.74
C ASN A 119 25.36 16.15 18.71
N THR A 120 24.20 15.53 18.81
CA THR A 120 23.75 14.53 17.85
C THR A 120 22.26 14.74 17.59
N LEU A 121 21.88 14.83 16.34
CA LEU A 121 20.51 14.79 15.91
C LEU A 121 20.20 13.46 15.22
N SER A 122 18.93 13.20 14.94
CA SER A 122 18.51 12.01 14.22
C SER A 122 17.71 12.39 12.99
N VAL A 123 17.96 11.67 11.90
CA VAL A 123 17.19 11.76 10.65
C VAL A 123 16.54 10.42 10.39
N SER A 124 15.24 10.43 10.08
CA SER A 124 14.50 9.23 9.71
C SER A 124 14.51 9.06 8.19
N ILE A 125 15.02 7.92 7.73
CA ILE A 125 14.90 7.49 6.34
C ILE A 125 13.78 6.48 6.26
N GLY A 126 12.87 6.64 5.29
CA GLY A 126 11.76 5.73 5.04
C GLY A 126 10.67 6.39 4.22
N SER A 127 9.68 5.60 3.86
CA SER A 127 8.52 6.05 3.08
C SER A 127 7.22 5.74 3.82
N SER A 128 6.15 6.42 3.41
CA SER A 128 4.80 6.04 3.84
C SER A 128 4.23 5.11 2.76
N PRO A 129 4.20 3.79 2.99
CA PRO A 129 3.74 2.85 1.98
C PRO A 129 2.28 3.12 1.61
N GLN A 130 1.96 3.06 0.32
CA GLN A 130 0.59 3.01 -0.17
C GLN A 130 0.44 1.75 -1.00
N LEU A 131 -0.48 0.88 -0.56
CA LEU A 131 -0.72 -0.40 -1.19
C LEU A 131 -1.80 -0.27 -2.26
N ILE A 132 -1.72 -1.12 -3.27
CA ILE A 132 -2.73 -1.29 -4.29
C ILE A 132 -3.44 -2.62 -4.02
N ALA A 133 -4.77 -2.65 -4.16
CA ALA A 133 -5.54 -3.88 -4.11
C ALA A 133 -6.38 -4.02 -5.38
N GLU A 134 -6.32 -5.19 -6.00
CA GLU A 134 -7.06 -5.52 -7.22
C GLU A 134 -7.66 -6.92 -7.15
N LEU A 135 -8.72 -7.16 -7.92
CA LEU A 135 -9.27 -8.50 -8.08
C LEU A 135 -8.37 -9.31 -9.03
N SER A 136 -7.74 -10.35 -8.51
CA SER A 136 -6.87 -11.24 -9.28
C SER A 136 -7.67 -12.29 -10.05
N SER A 137 -8.64 -12.94 -9.38
CA SER A 137 -9.52 -13.93 -9.99
C SER A 137 -10.83 -14.09 -9.21
N SER A 138 -11.83 -14.70 -9.84
CA SER A 138 -13.11 -15.03 -9.24
C SER A 138 -13.68 -16.31 -9.82
N GLU A 139 -14.28 -17.13 -8.96
CA GLU A 139 -15.08 -18.28 -9.36
C GLU A 139 -16.55 -17.93 -9.55
N ILE A 140 -16.93 -16.68 -9.25
CA ILE A 140 -18.32 -16.18 -9.31
C ILE A 140 -18.61 -15.65 -10.71
N TYR A 141 -19.70 -16.12 -11.32
CA TYR A 141 -20.22 -15.68 -12.62
C TYR A 141 -21.74 -15.81 -12.64
N LYS A 142 -22.41 -15.24 -13.64
CA LYS A 142 -23.86 -15.38 -13.81
C LYS A 142 -24.29 -16.83 -13.93
N GLY A 143 -25.04 -17.29 -12.93
CA GLY A 143 -25.44 -18.68 -12.75
C GLY A 143 -24.60 -19.46 -11.74
N ASN A 144 -23.59 -18.83 -11.13
CA ASN A 144 -22.84 -19.35 -9.98
C ASN A 144 -22.52 -18.20 -9.04
N SER A 145 -23.40 -17.96 -8.07
CA SER A 145 -23.31 -16.85 -7.10
C SER A 145 -22.41 -17.13 -5.90
N LEU A 146 -22.04 -18.40 -5.66
CA LEU A 146 -21.19 -18.83 -4.54
C LEU A 146 -19.83 -19.25 -5.07
N GLY A 147 -18.77 -18.62 -4.58
CA GLY A 147 -17.41 -18.97 -4.99
C GLY A 147 -16.36 -18.16 -4.26
N ASP A 148 -15.12 -18.47 -4.57
CA ASP A 148 -13.97 -17.77 -4.04
C ASP A 148 -13.60 -16.61 -4.95
N ILE A 149 -13.19 -15.49 -4.32
CA ILE A 149 -12.53 -14.36 -4.97
C ILE A 149 -11.10 -14.25 -4.44
N LYS A 150 -10.15 -13.95 -5.31
CA LYS A 150 -8.78 -13.65 -4.92
C LYS A 150 -8.49 -12.18 -5.13
N ILE A 151 -8.01 -11.56 -4.08
CA ILE A 151 -7.58 -10.16 -4.06
C ILE A 151 -6.06 -10.15 -3.97
N LYS A 152 -5.43 -9.52 -4.96
CA LYS A 152 -3.99 -9.26 -4.96
C LYS A 152 -3.73 -7.92 -4.29
N VAL A 153 -2.84 -7.90 -3.31
CA VAL A 153 -2.33 -6.70 -2.66
C VAL A 153 -0.88 -6.50 -3.08
N ILE A 154 -0.58 -5.33 -3.60
CA ILE A 154 0.72 -5.00 -4.21
C ILE A 154 1.35 -3.85 -3.42
N ASN A 155 2.61 -4.01 -3.06
CA ASN A 155 3.46 -2.96 -2.52
C ASN A 155 4.41 -2.47 -3.62
N ASN A 156 4.01 -1.45 -4.37
CA ASN A 156 4.83 -0.84 -5.42
C ASN A 156 5.67 0.36 -4.91
N ASN A 157 5.85 0.48 -3.60
CA ASN A 157 6.65 1.53 -2.96
C ASN A 157 8.04 1.00 -2.61
N VAL A 158 8.95 1.92 -2.30
CA VAL A 158 10.31 1.61 -1.85
C VAL A 158 10.38 1.12 -0.41
N GLY A 159 9.32 1.30 0.39
CA GLY A 159 9.25 0.90 1.79
C GLY A 159 8.62 -0.48 1.99
N ASN A 160 9.12 -1.21 2.97
CA ASN A 160 8.56 -2.49 3.38
C ASN A 160 7.32 -2.28 4.27
N VAL A 161 6.38 -3.20 4.15
CA VAL A 161 5.16 -3.26 4.94
C VAL A 161 5.24 -4.46 5.89
N LYS A 162 4.82 -4.27 7.14
CA LYS A 162 4.82 -5.32 8.17
C LYS A 162 3.42 -5.53 8.73
N PHE A 163 3.15 -6.75 9.17
CA PHE A 163 1.90 -7.13 9.84
C PHE A 163 0.64 -6.80 9.03
N LEU A 164 0.72 -6.91 7.71
CA LEU A 164 -0.38 -6.58 6.81
C LEU A 164 -1.58 -7.50 7.05
N LYS A 165 -2.72 -6.87 7.34
CA LYS A 165 -4.03 -7.50 7.47
C LYS A 165 -4.95 -6.93 6.39
N VAL A 166 -5.68 -7.80 5.74
CA VAL A 166 -6.68 -7.46 4.73
C VAL A 166 -8.06 -7.78 5.29
N VAL A 167 -8.92 -6.78 5.34
CA VAL A 167 -10.31 -6.93 5.81
C VAL A 167 -11.25 -6.62 4.67
N LEU A 168 -12.06 -7.59 4.29
CA LEU A 168 -13.16 -7.39 3.34
C LEU A 168 -14.37 -6.82 4.09
N GLY A 169 -14.86 -5.68 3.65
CA GLY A 169 -16.00 -5.01 4.22
C GLY A 169 -17.33 -5.69 3.85
N GLU A 170 -18.36 -5.45 4.65
CA GLU A 170 -19.72 -5.94 4.38
C GLU A 170 -20.38 -5.12 3.27
N SER A 171 -21.34 -5.75 2.58
CA SER A 171 -22.15 -5.13 1.53
C SER A 171 -23.54 -5.76 1.46
N GLN A 172 -24.52 -4.98 1.01
CA GLN A 172 -25.84 -5.50 0.70
C GLN A 172 -25.88 -6.37 -0.56
N ASN A 173 -24.80 -6.35 -1.37
CA ASN A 173 -24.75 -7.05 -2.65
C ASN A 173 -24.15 -8.45 -2.55
N TYR A 174 -23.57 -8.81 -1.41
CA TYR A 174 -23.02 -10.14 -1.15
C TYR A 174 -23.00 -10.46 0.35
N LYS A 175 -22.87 -11.73 0.66
CA LYS A 175 -22.63 -12.25 2.01
C LYS A 175 -21.27 -12.93 2.03
N ILE A 176 -20.44 -12.58 3.02
CA ILE A 176 -19.14 -13.25 3.26
C ILE A 176 -19.42 -14.60 3.94
N ILE A 177 -18.79 -15.65 3.44
CA ILE A 177 -18.89 -17.01 3.97
C ILE A 177 -17.58 -17.35 4.67
N GLY A 178 -17.63 -17.42 5.99
CA GLY A 178 -16.43 -17.64 6.83
C GLY A 178 -15.84 -16.34 7.35
N THR A 179 -14.50 -16.21 7.29
CA THR A 179 -13.80 -15.02 7.79
C THR A 179 -13.80 -13.90 6.76
N ASN A 180 -13.88 -12.66 7.23
CA ASN A 180 -13.71 -11.46 6.43
C ASN A 180 -12.32 -10.84 6.58
N LEU A 181 -11.42 -11.48 7.33
CA LEU A 181 -10.06 -11.02 7.59
C LEU A 181 -9.06 -12.10 7.17
N ASP A 182 -8.01 -11.67 6.49
CA ASP A 182 -6.84 -12.51 6.20
C ASP A 182 -5.55 -11.76 6.58
N TYR A 183 -4.50 -12.52 6.92
CA TYR A 183 -3.22 -12.01 7.39
C TYR A 183 -2.10 -12.40 6.43
N ILE A 184 -1.51 -11.40 5.76
CA ILE A 184 -0.39 -11.58 4.84
C ILE A 184 0.94 -11.62 5.60
N GLY A 185 1.09 -10.79 6.64
CA GLY A 185 2.37 -10.61 7.33
C GLY A 185 3.21 -9.50 6.70
N ASP A 186 4.46 -9.82 6.40
CA ASP A 186 5.39 -8.86 5.80
C ASP A 186 5.26 -8.87 4.27
N LEU A 187 5.26 -7.68 3.66
CA LEU A 187 5.21 -7.49 2.21
C LEU A 187 6.31 -6.51 1.82
N ASN A 188 7.35 -7.01 1.17
CA ASN A 188 8.51 -6.22 0.80
C ASN A 188 8.20 -5.20 -0.29
N SER A 189 9.13 -4.27 -0.49
CA SER A 189 9.12 -3.37 -1.64
C SER A 189 9.07 -4.15 -2.95
N ASP A 190 8.25 -3.68 -3.91
CA ASP A 190 8.06 -4.27 -5.24
C ASP A 190 7.58 -5.74 -5.22
N ASP A 191 6.79 -6.12 -4.19
CA ASP A 191 6.25 -7.46 -4.01
C ASP A 191 4.73 -7.44 -3.93
N PHE A 192 4.10 -8.60 -4.06
CA PHE A 192 2.65 -8.76 -3.92
C PHE A 192 2.30 -10.04 -3.16
N SER A 193 1.08 -10.07 -2.64
CA SER A 193 0.49 -11.27 -2.05
C SER A 193 -0.98 -11.36 -2.40
N GLU A 194 -1.55 -12.57 -2.33
CA GLU A 194 -2.95 -12.82 -2.61
C GLU A 194 -3.67 -13.33 -1.36
N VAL A 195 -4.88 -12.83 -1.16
CA VAL A 195 -5.82 -13.31 -0.13
C VAL A 195 -7.09 -13.83 -0.79
N THR A 196 -7.73 -14.81 -0.17
CA THR A 196 -8.92 -15.46 -0.72
C THR A 196 -10.11 -15.28 0.23
N PHE A 197 -11.23 -14.80 -0.30
CA PHE A 197 -12.50 -14.70 0.42
C PHE A 197 -13.58 -15.46 -0.31
N LYS A 198 -14.42 -16.17 0.46
CA LYS A 198 -15.58 -16.86 -0.10
C LYS A 198 -16.83 -16.00 0.02
N LEU A 199 -17.49 -15.77 -1.09
CA LEU A 199 -18.67 -14.91 -1.17
C LEU A 199 -19.87 -15.67 -1.72
N ASN A 200 -21.05 -15.24 -1.27
CA ASN A 200 -22.33 -15.53 -1.92
C ASN A 200 -22.94 -14.20 -2.39
N VAL A 201 -22.97 -14.01 -3.69
CA VAL A 201 -23.34 -12.75 -4.37
C VAL A 201 -24.83 -12.80 -4.74
N ASN A 202 -25.51 -11.66 -4.71
CA ASN A 202 -26.89 -11.55 -5.21
C ASN A 202 -26.89 -11.66 -6.76
N ASP A 203 -27.62 -12.63 -7.29
CA ASP A 203 -27.61 -13.03 -8.72
C ASP A 203 -28.03 -11.93 -9.71
N ASP A 204 -28.74 -10.90 -9.25
CA ASP A 204 -29.23 -9.80 -10.09
C ASP A 204 -28.19 -8.70 -10.35
N LYS A 205 -27.05 -8.74 -9.63
CA LYS A 205 -26.02 -7.68 -9.69
C LYS A 205 -25.00 -7.95 -10.81
N LYS A 206 -24.74 -6.91 -11.60
CA LYS A 206 -23.68 -6.93 -12.63
C LYS A 206 -22.38 -6.34 -12.11
N LEU A 207 -22.48 -5.35 -11.23
CA LEU A 207 -21.33 -4.66 -10.62
C LEU A 207 -21.48 -4.72 -9.11
N ILE A 208 -20.41 -5.14 -8.45
CA ILE A 208 -20.30 -5.24 -7.00
C ILE A 208 -19.08 -4.43 -6.58
N ILE A 209 -19.25 -3.62 -5.54
CA ILE A 209 -18.15 -2.90 -4.91
C ILE A 209 -17.69 -3.74 -3.72
N LEU A 210 -16.40 -4.05 -3.68
CA LEU A 210 -15.73 -4.76 -2.59
C LEU A 210 -14.93 -3.73 -1.77
N PRO A 211 -15.44 -3.28 -0.60
CA PRO A 211 -14.69 -2.41 0.30
C PRO A 211 -13.56 -3.22 0.94
N ILE A 212 -12.33 -2.72 0.86
CA ILE A 212 -11.14 -3.35 1.44
C ILE A 212 -10.51 -2.39 2.43
N THR A 213 -10.22 -2.88 3.62
CA THR A 213 -9.41 -2.16 4.61
C THR A 213 -8.10 -2.90 4.81
N LEU A 214 -7.00 -2.19 4.58
CA LEU A 214 -5.64 -2.66 4.81
C LEU A 214 -5.11 -2.03 6.09
N ASN A 215 -4.71 -2.85 7.06
CA ASN A 215 -4.07 -2.41 8.29
C ASN A 215 -2.65 -2.97 8.31
N TYR A 216 -1.66 -2.11 8.47
CA TYR A 216 -0.25 -2.50 8.41
C TYR A 216 0.64 -1.53 9.18
N LYS A 217 1.91 -1.87 9.31
CA LYS A 217 2.96 -0.99 9.83
C LYS A 217 4.04 -0.78 8.77
N ASP A 218 4.71 0.37 8.86
CA ASP A 218 5.94 0.62 8.10
C ASP A 218 7.17 0.02 8.81
N SER A 219 8.35 0.21 8.22
CA SER A 219 9.63 -0.26 8.76
C SER A 219 9.99 0.41 10.09
N LEU A 220 9.45 1.59 10.37
CA LEU A 220 9.60 2.31 11.65
C LEU A 220 8.52 1.96 12.67
N ASN A 221 7.73 0.90 12.41
CA ASN A 221 6.69 0.36 13.29
C ASN A 221 5.50 1.32 13.55
N ARG A 222 5.24 2.27 12.63
CA ARG A 222 4.07 3.17 12.68
C ARG A 222 2.87 2.50 12.05
N ASP A 223 1.70 2.72 12.65
CA ASP A 223 0.43 2.15 12.19
C ASP A 223 -0.15 2.93 11.01
N TYR A 224 -0.65 2.19 10.02
CA TYR A 224 -1.37 2.71 8.86
C TYR A 224 -2.68 1.95 8.67
N THR A 225 -3.70 2.68 8.24
CA THR A 225 -4.98 2.13 7.79
C THR A 225 -5.32 2.75 6.45
N GLN A 226 -5.48 1.92 5.42
CA GLN A 226 -5.85 2.35 4.08
C GLN A 226 -7.16 1.71 3.68
N GLN A 227 -8.11 2.52 3.21
CA GLN A 227 -9.41 2.06 2.71
C GLN A 227 -9.41 2.15 1.19
N LEU A 228 -9.78 1.04 0.55
CA LEU A 228 -9.84 0.87 -0.90
C LEU A 228 -11.19 0.30 -1.30
N SER A 229 -11.54 0.43 -2.58
CA SER A 229 -12.74 -0.18 -3.14
C SER A 229 -12.39 -0.82 -4.47
N ILE A 230 -12.71 -2.11 -4.61
CA ILE A 230 -12.50 -2.86 -5.84
C ILE A 230 -13.83 -3.03 -6.56
N ASN A 231 -13.88 -2.66 -7.83
CA ASN A 231 -15.03 -2.89 -8.68
C ASN A 231 -14.98 -4.31 -9.25
N PHE A 232 -15.92 -5.15 -8.84
CA PHE A 232 -16.07 -6.51 -9.35
C PHE A 232 -17.25 -6.56 -10.33
N ASN A 233 -16.96 -6.67 -11.63
CA ASN A 233 -17.96 -6.95 -12.66
C ASN A 233 -18.18 -8.46 -12.72
N VAL A 234 -19.39 -8.92 -12.38
CA VAL A 234 -19.76 -10.34 -12.42
C VAL A 234 -19.84 -10.80 -13.87
N PRO A 235 -18.90 -11.66 -14.34
CA PRO A 235 -18.87 -12.06 -15.74
C PRO A 235 -20.03 -13.01 -16.07
N SER A 236 -20.37 -13.12 -17.36
CA SER A 236 -21.20 -14.21 -17.85
C SER A 236 -20.42 -15.53 -17.82
N ALA A 237 -21.12 -16.67 -17.84
CA ALA A 237 -20.45 -17.98 -17.88
C ALA A 237 -19.48 -18.12 -19.07
N LYS A 238 -19.80 -17.49 -20.21
CA LYS A 238 -18.92 -17.49 -21.40
C LYS A 238 -17.65 -16.66 -21.18
N GLU A 239 -17.78 -15.47 -20.58
CA GLU A 239 -16.63 -14.60 -20.23
C GLU A 239 -15.75 -15.24 -19.13
N ALA A 240 -16.35 -15.99 -18.21
CA ALA A 240 -15.65 -16.79 -17.22
C ALA A 240 -14.96 -18.06 -17.80
N GLY A 241 -15.04 -18.28 -19.12
CA GLY A 241 -14.41 -19.42 -19.79
C GLY A 241 -15.13 -20.76 -19.56
N ILE A 242 -16.34 -20.72 -18.96
CA ILE A 242 -17.12 -21.94 -18.69
C ILE A 242 -17.70 -22.43 -20.00
N LYS A 243 -17.28 -23.62 -20.43
CA LYS A 243 -17.87 -24.31 -21.56
C LYS A 243 -19.26 -24.82 -21.15
N THR A 244 -20.30 -24.10 -21.56
CA THR A 244 -21.68 -24.62 -21.43
C THR A 244 -21.80 -25.85 -22.34
N SER A 245 -21.83 -27.01 -21.73
CA SER A 245 -22.01 -28.27 -22.45
C SER A 245 -23.36 -28.26 -23.16
N SER A 246 -23.33 -28.27 -24.49
CA SER A 246 -24.54 -28.47 -25.31
C SER A 246 -25.06 -29.92 -25.29
N ALA A 247 -24.54 -30.75 -24.37
CA ALA A 247 -24.94 -32.15 -24.23
C ALA A 247 -26.44 -32.32 -24.09
N GLY A 248 -27.14 -31.42 -23.35
CA GLY A 248 -28.58 -31.43 -23.23
C GLY A 248 -29.30 -31.21 -24.57
N THR A 249 -28.82 -30.31 -25.41
CA THR A 249 -29.39 -30.08 -26.76
C THR A 249 -29.11 -31.23 -27.71
N PHE A 250 -27.97 -31.89 -27.62
CA PHE A 250 -27.63 -33.10 -28.37
C PHE A 250 -28.53 -34.28 -27.94
N ILE A 251 -28.73 -34.46 -26.64
CA ILE A 251 -29.65 -35.52 -26.11
C ILE A 251 -31.09 -35.24 -26.57
N LEU A 252 -31.55 -33.98 -26.52
CA LEU A 252 -32.89 -33.63 -27.00
C LEU A 252 -33.07 -33.89 -28.50
N LEU A 253 -32.06 -33.56 -29.33
CA LEU A 253 -32.06 -33.87 -30.74
C LEU A 253 -32.08 -35.38 -31.01
N ILE A 254 -31.33 -36.18 -30.26
CA ILE A 254 -31.34 -37.62 -30.36
C ILE A 254 -32.71 -38.19 -30.01
N ILE A 255 -33.35 -37.67 -28.96
CA ILE A 255 -34.72 -38.11 -28.56
C ILE A 255 -35.74 -37.77 -29.66
N ILE A 256 -35.66 -36.57 -30.27
CA ILE A 256 -36.54 -36.15 -31.37
C ILE A 256 -36.34 -37.05 -32.59
N VAL A 257 -35.08 -37.38 -32.95
CA VAL A 257 -34.76 -38.29 -34.06
C VAL A 257 -35.30 -39.69 -33.81
N ILE A 258 -35.13 -40.23 -32.59
CA ILE A 258 -35.64 -41.54 -32.21
C ILE A 258 -37.17 -41.55 -32.26
N ALA A 259 -37.84 -40.52 -31.70
CA ALA A 259 -39.31 -40.38 -31.77
C ALA A 259 -39.78 -40.30 -33.24
N GLY A 260 -39.10 -39.52 -34.10
CA GLY A 260 -39.40 -39.46 -35.54
C GLY A 260 -39.26 -40.78 -36.26
N VAL A 261 -38.21 -41.57 -35.95
CA VAL A 261 -38.05 -42.90 -36.51
C VAL A 261 -39.12 -43.89 -36.06
N ILE A 262 -39.54 -43.81 -34.78
CA ILE A 262 -40.61 -44.65 -34.25
C ILE A 262 -41.94 -44.33 -34.95
N VAL A 263 -42.29 -43.07 -35.10
CA VAL A 263 -43.50 -42.57 -35.77
C VAL A 263 -43.49 -42.98 -37.25
N TYR A 264 -42.32 -42.78 -37.95
CA TYR A 264 -42.15 -43.16 -39.34
C TYR A 264 -42.32 -44.68 -39.54
N ARG A 265 -41.69 -45.53 -38.73
CA ARG A 265 -41.83 -46.98 -38.79
C ARG A 265 -43.25 -47.42 -38.51
N LYS A 266 -43.95 -46.80 -37.58
CA LYS A 266 -45.36 -47.10 -37.22
C LYS A 266 -46.33 -46.75 -38.37
N TYR A 267 -46.12 -45.56 -38.98
CA TYR A 267 -46.93 -45.07 -40.10
C TYR A 267 -46.69 -45.87 -41.40
N PHE A 268 -45.43 -46.06 -41.78
CA PHE A 268 -45.09 -46.79 -43.01
C PHE A 268 -45.38 -48.28 -42.95
N ARG A 269 -45.23 -48.92 -41.79
CA ARG A 269 -45.62 -50.33 -41.63
C ARG A 269 -47.14 -50.52 -41.78
N ASN A 270 -47.93 -49.54 -41.39
CA ASN A 270 -49.37 -49.60 -41.53
C ASN A 270 -49.80 -49.40 -43.01
N THR A 271 -49.14 -48.50 -43.74
CA THR A 271 -49.44 -48.25 -45.16
C THR A 271 -49.06 -49.44 -46.05
N LEU A 272 -47.93 -50.10 -45.76
CA LEU A 272 -47.51 -51.29 -46.47
C LEU A 272 -48.38 -52.52 -46.19
N LYS A 273 -48.96 -52.61 -45.02
CA LYS A 273 -49.99 -53.69 -44.70
C LYS A 273 -51.30 -53.48 -45.45
N HIS A 274 -51.73 -52.21 -45.61
CA HIS A 274 -53.00 -51.95 -46.38
C HIS A 274 -52.76 -52.17 -47.87
N ASN A 275 -51.65 -51.83 -48.46
CA ASN A 275 -51.37 -52.11 -49.89
C ASN A 275 -51.22 -53.60 -50.21
N LYS A 276 -50.64 -54.42 -49.30
CA LYS A 276 -50.57 -55.87 -49.51
C LYS A 276 -51.90 -56.56 -49.46
N ARG A 277 -52.91 -56.06 -48.67
CA ARG A 277 -54.25 -56.60 -48.66
C ARG A 277 -55.04 -56.25 -49.94
N ALA A 278 -54.88 -55.02 -50.48
CA ALA A 278 -55.56 -54.62 -51.73
C ALA A 278 -55.01 -55.37 -52.95
N VAL A 279 -53.73 -55.76 -52.98
CA VAL A 279 -53.16 -56.55 -54.10
C VAL A 279 -53.61 -58.07 -54.02
N PHE A 280 -53.87 -58.61 -52.80
CA PHE A 280 -54.30 -60.03 -52.65
C PHE A 280 -55.79 -60.22 -53.02
N ASP A 281 -56.66 -59.24 -52.74
CA ASP A 281 -58.09 -59.27 -53.10
C ASP A 281 -58.29 -59.11 -54.61
N PHE A 282 -57.37 -58.55 -55.38
CA PHE A 282 -57.46 -58.43 -56.83
C PHE A 282 -57.10 -59.73 -57.60
N LYS A 283 -56.28 -60.60 -56.97
CA LYS A 283 -55.83 -61.90 -57.55
C LYS A 283 -56.81 -63.07 -57.29
N SER A 284 -57.84 -62.89 -56.43
CA SER A 284 -58.83 -63.93 -56.14
C SER A 284 -60.12 -63.77 -56.94
N LYS A 285 -60.22 -62.79 -57.85
CA LYS A 285 -61.37 -62.50 -58.72
C LYS A 285 -61.10 -62.64 -60.21
N ILE A 286 -60.06 -63.44 -60.63
CA ILE A 286 -59.90 -63.90 -62.02
C ILE A 286 -60.01 -65.42 -62.07
#